data_3105f9fbd84d654e3d2f99a274deef3e
#
_entry.id   3105f9fbd84d654e3d2f99a274deef3e
#
_cell.length_a   1.000
_cell.length_b   1.000
_cell.length_c   1.000
_cell.angle_alpha   90.00
_cell.angle_beta   90.00
_cell.angle_gamma   90.00
#
_symmetry.space_group_name_H-M   'P 1'
#
loop_
_entity.id
_entity.type
_entity.pdbx_description
1 polymer ?
#
loop_
_entity_poly.entity_id
_entity_poly.type
_entity_poly.pdbx_seq_one_letter_code
_entity_poly.pdbx_strand_id
1 'polypeptide(L)'
;MRTFTNKKAVPVKQTAKQKLQYVRKNWQLYLFFLMPALLLTIIFKYIPMSGVLIAFEDYNVIDGVFGSEWVGLEYFQRFLSSPDFMNYLMNTLKLSAYGLLWGFPVPIILALLLNRIRKAGIRKKIQLLIYAPNFISVIVLCGMIRMFLSPVGPINQVLGIDTNWMTMPESFRTIYIASGIWQTAGWASIMYTAALANAS
;
A
#
# COMPACT_ATOMS: atom_id res chain seq x y z
N MET A 1 -44.66 31.74 5.95
CA MET A 1 -43.21 31.56 5.89
C MET A 1 -42.77 30.87 7.18
N ARG A 2 -42.60 29.51 7.18
CA ARG A 2 -42.17 28.75 8.37
C ARG A 2 -40.72 28.50 8.24
N THR A 3 -39.93 29.15 9.08
CA THR A 3 -38.48 28.96 9.25
C THR A 3 -38.19 27.61 9.90
N PHE A 4 -37.67 26.67 9.09
CA PHE A 4 -37.11 25.40 9.64
C PHE A 4 -35.79 25.67 10.32
N THR A 5 -35.81 25.81 11.62
CA THR A 5 -34.60 25.80 12.46
C THR A 5 -34.03 24.39 12.49
N ASN A 6 -32.95 24.18 11.74
CA ASN A 6 -32.17 22.94 11.72
C ASN A 6 -31.35 22.85 13.03
N LYS A 7 -31.93 22.27 14.08
CA LYS A 7 -31.22 21.92 15.31
C LYS A 7 -30.23 20.80 14.99
N LYS A 8 -28.95 21.14 14.86
CA LYS A 8 -27.86 20.15 14.84
C LYS A 8 -28.01 19.27 16.09
N ALA A 9 -28.39 18.01 15.90
CA ALA A 9 -28.48 17.02 16.98
C ALA A 9 -27.08 16.82 17.57
N VAL A 10 -26.90 17.25 18.81
CA VAL A 10 -25.67 16.97 19.59
C VAL A 10 -25.58 15.45 19.73
N PRO A 11 -24.45 14.81 19.38
CA PRO A 11 -24.32 13.37 19.54
C PRO A 11 -24.38 13.02 21.02
N VAL A 12 -25.50 12.46 21.46
CA VAL A 12 -25.68 11.93 22.80
C VAL A 12 -24.69 10.79 23.02
N LYS A 13 -23.74 10.93 23.93
CA LYS A 13 -22.83 9.85 24.34
C LYS A 13 -23.65 8.69 24.88
N GLN A 14 -23.86 7.67 24.06
CA GLN A 14 -24.55 6.45 24.47
C GLN A 14 -23.75 5.72 25.55
N THR A 15 -24.39 5.39 26.66
CA THR A 15 -23.82 4.58 27.73
C THR A 15 -23.55 3.16 27.24
N ALA A 16 -22.53 2.48 27.81
CA ALA A 16 -22.16 1.11 27.43
C ALA A 16 -23.35 0.13 27.44
N LYS A 17 -24.27 0.28 28.44
CA LYS A 17 -25.53 -0.48 28.52
C LYS A 17 -26.45 -0.26 27.29
N GLN A 18 -26.58 0.98 26.84
CA GLN A 18 -27.43 1.32 25.66
C GLN A 18 -26.82 0.75 24.38
N LYS A 19 -25.49 0.79 24.23
CA LYS A 19 -24.81 0.15 23.09
C LYS A 19 -25.04 -1.36 23.09
N LEU A 20 -24.91 -2.02 24.23
CA LEU A 20 -25.12 -3.46 24.36
C LEU A 20 -26.56 -3.87 24.03
N GLN A 21 -27.54 -3.10 24.50
CA GLN A 21 -28.95 -3.31 24.18
C GLN A 21 -29.24 -3.12 22.70
N TYR A 22 -28.60 -2.13 22.05
CA TYR A 22 -28.72 -1.91 20.60
C TYR A 22 -28.16 -3.07 19.81
N VAL A 23 -26.97 -3.56 20.18
CA VAL A 23 -26.35 -4.75 19.55
C VAL A 23 -27.25 -5.97 19.71
N ARG A 24 -27.77 -6.22 20.92
CA ARG A 24 -28.67 -7.35 21.21
C ARG A 24 -29.99 -7.27 20.44
N LYS A 25 -30.53 -6.07 20.23
CA LYS A 25 -31.73 -5.86 19.44
C LYS A 25 -31.54 -6.08 17.94
N ASN A 26 -30.33 -5.75 17.45
CA ASN A 26 -30.01 -5.81 16.01
C ASN A 26 -29.02 -6.95 15.69
N TRP A 27 -28.94 -8.02 16.52
CA TRP A 27 -27.96 -9.10 16.35
C TRP A 27 -28.00 -9.77 14.97
N GLN A 28 -29.19 -9.85 14.37
CA GLN A 28 -29.37 -10.40 13.03
C GLN A 28 -28.64 -9.59 11.94
N LEU A 29 -28.62 -8.24 12.06
CA LEU A 29 -27.87 -7.39 11.16
C LEU A 29 -26.36 -7.63 11.28
N TYR A 30 -25.87 -7.74 12.52
CA TYR A 30 -24.47 -8.03 12.78
C TYR A 30 -24.08 -9.41 12.28
N LEU A 31 -24.94 -10.41 12.48
CA LEU A 31 -24.70 -11.77 12.02
C LEU A 31 -24.70 -11.82 10.48
N PHE A 32 -25.62 -11.17 9.81
CA PHE A 32 -25.72 -11.22 8.36
C PHE A 32 -24.61 -10.43 7.64
N PHE A 33 -24.25 -9.26 8.16
CA PHE A 33 -23.25 -8.39 7.52
C PHE A 33 -21.83 -8.59 8.05
N LEU A 34 -21.66 -8.86 9.34
CA LEU A 34 -20.34 -8.98 9.96
C LEU A 34 -19.76 -10.39 9.86
N MET A 35 -20.60 -11.42 10.02
CA MET A 35 -20.16 -12.82 10.01
C MET A 35 -19.48 -13.24 8.69
N PRO A 36 -20.02 -12.95 7.50
CA PRO A 36 -19.32 -13.30 6.26
C PRO A 36 -17.94 -12.67 6.16
N ALA A 37 -17.83 -11.38 6.54
CA ALA A 37 -16.56 -10.68 6.53
C ALA A 37 -15.56 -11.25 7.56
N LEU A 38 -16.03 -11.60 8.76
CA LEU A 38 -15.22 -12.26 9.79
C LEU A 38 -14.76 -13.64 9.35
N LEU A 39 -15.65 -14.46 8.80
CA LEU A 39 -15.30 -15.80 8.30
C LEU A 39 -14.23 -15.71 7.21
N LEU A 40 -14.41 -14.84 6.22
CA LEU A 40 -13.41 -14.62 5.19
C LEU A 40 -12.07 -14.14 5.77
N THR A 41 -12.12 -13.24 6.76
CA THR A 41 -10.91 -12.77 7.44
C THR A 41 -10.20 -13.89 8.19
N ILE A 42 -10.94 -14.72 8.91
CA ILE A 42 -10.37 -15.87 9.63
C ILE A 42 -9.76 -16.87 8.65
N ILE A 43 -10.52 -17.27 7.63
CA ILE A 43 -10.07 -18.29 6.66
C ILE A 43 -8.85 -17.79 5.86
N PHE A 44 -8.87 -16.56 5.35
CA PHE A 44 -7.83 -16.08 4.43
C PHE A 44 -6.70 -15.30 5.10
N LYS A 45 -6.84 -14.89 6.36
CA LYS A 45 -5.77 -14.20 7.09
C LYS A 45 -5.28 -14.97 8.30
N TYR A 46 -6.18 -15.40 9.20
CA TYR A 46 -5.77 -16.03 10.46
C TYR A 46 -5.31 -17.46 10.28
N ILE A 47 -6.00 -18.28 9.46
CA ILE A 47 -5.56 -19.66 9.21
C ILE A 47 -4.17 -19.70 8.57
N PRO A 48 -3.87 -18.89 7.50
CA PRO A 48 -2.51 -18.87 6.95
C PRO A 48 -1.41 -18.35 7.91
N MET A 49 -1.78 -17.60 8.97
CA MET A 49 -0.81 -17.20 10.00
C MET A 49 -0.22 -18.40 10.76
N SER A 50 -0.90 -19.54 10.80
CA SER A 50 -0.30 -20.78 11.35
C SER A 50 0.98 -21.19 10.61
N GLY A 51 1.14 -20.79 9.34
CA GLY A 51 2.38 -20.99 8.59
C GLY A 51 3.62 -20.32 9.19
N VAL A 52 3.46 -19.42 10.17
CA VAL A 52 4.60 -18.89 10.94
C VAL A 52 5.34 -20.01 11.68
N LEU A 53 4.66 -21.10 12.04
CA LEU A 53 5.28 -22.26 12.72
C LEU A 53 6.37 -22.90 11.86
N ILE A 54 6.24 -22.88 10.53
CA ILE A 54 7.25 -23.37 9.58
C ILE A 54 8.65 -22.75 9.81
N ALA A 55 8.69 -21.53 10.34
CA ALA A 55 9.97 -20.88 10.64
C ALA A 55 10.75 -21.54 11.81
N PHE A 56 10.08 -22.40 12.58
CA PHE A 56 10.64 -23.10 13.75
C PHE A 56 10.75 -24.62 13.54
N GLU A 57 10.37 -25.10 12.37
CA GLU A 57 10.31 -26.52 12.01
C GLU A 57 11.20 -26.80 10.81
N ASP A 58 11.80 -28.01 10.76
CA ASP A 58 12.36 -28.54 9.52
C ASP A 58 11.21 -29.05 8.65
N TYR A 59 10.60 -28.08 7.93
CA TYR A 59 9.33 -28.30 7.25
C TYR A 59 9.44 -29.32 6.11
N ASN A 60 8.71 -30.42 6.23
CA ASN A 60 8.53 -31.42 5.21
C ASN A 60 7.10 -31.36 4.68
N VAL A 61 6.94 -31.25 3.36
CA VAL A 61 5.63 -31.16 2.69
C VAL A 61 4.75 -32.38 2.96
N ILE A 62 5.37 -33.57 3.19
CA ILE A 62 4.63 -34.82 3.42
C ILE A 62 4.01 -34.83 4.81
N ASP A 63 4.74 -34.36 5.82
CA ASP A 63 4.34 -34.38 7.23
C ASP A 63 3.48 -33.15 7.60
N GLY A 64 3.58 -32.08 6.79
CA GLY A 64 2.84 -30.83 6.99
C GLY A 64 3.31 -30.03 8.20
N VAL A 65 2.61 -28.90 8.50
CA VAL A 65 2.97 -27.96 9.56
C VAL A 65 2.96 -28.59 10.96
N PHE A 66 2.10 -29.59 11.21
CA PHE A 66 1.95 -30.20 12.55
C PHE A 66 2.70 -31.53 12.71
N GLY A 67 3.30 -32.05 11.66
CA GLY A 67 4.05 -33.30 11.67
C GLY A 67 5.56 -33.14 11.46
N SER A 68 6.01 -31.95 11.07
CA SER A 68 7.41 -31.65 10.82
C SER A 68 8.21 -31.55 12.13
N GLU A 69 9.50 -31.86 12.07
CA GLU A 69 10.41 -31.81 13.21
C GLU A 69 10.64 -30.38 13.71
N TRP A 70 10.51 -30.18 15.01
CA TRP A 70 10.71 -28.87 15.63
C TRP A 70 12.20 -28.60 15.86
N VAL A 71 12.78 -27.62 15.13
CA VAL A 71 14.19 -27.22 15.21
C VAL A 71 14.40 -25.89 15.95
N GLY A 72 13.33 -25.28 16.44
CA GLY A 72 13.38 -24.06 17.22
C GLY A 72 13.91 -22.86 16.43
N LEU A 73 15.00 -22.24 16.90
CA LEU A 73 15.56 -21.02 16.30
C LEU A 73 16.72 -21.28 15.33
N GLU A 74 16.95 -22.53 14.89
CA GLU A 74 18.08 -22.88 14.04
C GLU A 74 18.11 -22.09 12.73
N TYR A 75 16.96 -21.96 12.05
CA TYR A 75 16.87 -21.19 10.81
C TYR A 75 17.09 -19.70 11.01
N PHE A 76 16.66 -19.16 12.15
CA PHE A 76 16.95 -17.76 12.50
C PHE A 76 18.43 -17.52 12.72
N GLN A 77 19.12 -18.41 13.45
CA GLN A 77 20.55 -18.32 13.66
C GLN A 77 21.31 -18.44 12.35
N ARG A 78 20.94 -19.41 11.50
CA ARG A 78 21.51 -19.60 10.16
C ARG A 78 21.35 -18.36 9.29
N PHE A 79 20.14 -17.75 9.30
CA PHE A 79 19.85 -16.53 8.55
C PHE A 79 20.67 -15.34 9.06
N LEU A 80 20.70 -15.11 10.37
CA LEU A 80 21.42 -13.99 10.98
C LEU A 80 22.95 -14.12 10.81
N SER A 81 23.46 -15.34 10.76
CA SER A 81 24.88 -15.64 10.55
C SER A 81 25.25 -15.70 9.06
N SER A 82 24.28 -15.56 8.16
CA SER A 82 24.54 -15.58 6.73
C SER A 82 25.38 -14.37 6.30
N PRO A 83 26.38 -14.54 5.42
CA PRO A 83 27.16 -13.43 4.85
C PRO A 83 26.29 -12.37 4.15
N ASP A 84 25.15 -12.80 3.64
CA ASP A 84 24.22 -11.92 2.91
C ASP A 84 23.22 -11.19 3.80
N PHE A 85 23.11 -11.53 5.08
CA PHE A 85 22.16 -10.91 6.00
C PHE A 85 22.27 -9.37 6.02
N MET A 86 23.51 -8.87 6.14
CA MET A 86 23.75 -7.43 6.17
C MET A 86 23.35 -6.75 4.86
N ASN A 87 23.56 -7.41 3.72
CA ASN A 87 23.16 -6.92 2.41
C ASN A 87 21.63 -6.81 2.29
N TYR A 88 20.90 -7.84 2.74
CA TYR A 88 19.43 -7.82 2.75
C TYR A 88 18.88 -6.73 3.68
N LEU A 89 19.44 -6.63 4.89
CA LEU A 89 19.05 -5.62 5.86
C LEU A 89 19.28 -4.20 5.31
N MET A 90 20.50 -3.93 4.82
CA MET A 90 20.84 -2.62 4.27
C MET A 90 20.05 -2.27 3.03
N ASN A 91 19.75 -3.23 2.16
CA ASN A 91 18.91 -2.99 1.00
C ASN A 91 17.48 -2.62 1.40
N THR A 92 16.90 -3.35 2.36
CA THR A 92 15.57 -3.07 2.90
C THR A 92 15.50 -1.69 3.55
N LEU A 93 16.48 -1.35 4.39
CA LEU A 93 16.54 -0.04 5.04
C LEU A 93 16.70 1.10 4.02
N LYS A 94 17.56 0.94 3.03
CA LYS A 94 17.76 1.94 1.96
C LYS A 94 16.49 2.12 1.13
N LEU A 95 15.83 1.04 0.70
CA LEU A 95 14.57 1.12 -0.05
C LEU A 95 13.48 1.81 0.77
N SER A 96 13.34 1.46 2.06
CA SER A 96 12.36 2.09 2.96
C SER A 96 12.66 3.57 3.17
N ALA A 97 13.93 3.92 3.42
CA ALA A 97 14.34 5.31 3.63
C ALA A 97 14.09 6.17 2.38
N TYR A 98 14.48 5.70 1.20
CA TYR A 98 14.20 6.43 -0.06
C TYR A 98 12.70 6.47 -0.37
N GLY A 99 11.97 5.39 -0.10
CA GLY A 99 10.51 5.34 -0.23
C GLY A 99 9.82 6.41 0.62
N LEU A 100 10.24 6.57 1.88
CA LEU A 100 9.74 7.62 2.76
C LEU A 100 10.19 9.02 2.31
N LEU A 101 11.47 9.18 2.01
CA LEU A 101 12.06 10.48 1.63
C LEU A 101 11.36 11.11 0.42
N TRP A 102 10.99 10.32 -0.57
CA TRP A 102 10.33 10.81 -1.77
C TRP A 102 8.81 10.58 -1.76
N GLY A 103 8.35 9.47 -1.19
CA GLY A 103 6.92 9.12 -1.12
C GLY A 103 6.11 10.05 -0.23
N PHE A 104 6.73 10.70 0.76
CA PHE A 104 6.04 11.65 1.63
C PHE A 104 5.97 13.07 1.01
N PRO A 105 7.08 13.70 0.53
CA PRO A 105 7.03 15.06 -0.01
C PRO A 105 6.30 15.16 -1.35
N VAL A 106 6.45 14.19 -2.24
CA VAL A 106 5.90 14.29 -3.60
C VAL A 106 4.37 14.44 -3.61
N PRO A 107 3.56 13.67 -2.88
CA PRO A 107 2.12 13.88 -2.79
C PRO A 107 1.73 15.24 -2.20
N ILE A 108 2.49 15.75 -1.24
CA ILE A 108 2.26 17.08 -0.65
C ILE A 108 2.49 18.18 -1.71
N ILE A 109 3.61 18.10 -2.42
CA ILE A 109 3.93 19.05 -3.50
C ILE A 109 2.83 19.02 -4.57
N LEU A 110 2.39 17.82 -4.98
CA LEU A 110 1.30 17.68 -5.94
C LEU A 110 0.00 18.32 -5.43
N ALA A 111 -0.36 18.13 -4.17
CA ALA A 111 -1.54 18.73 -3.56
C ALA A 111 -1.44 20.26 -3.54
N LEU A 112 -0.30 20.81 -3.17
CA LEU A 112 -0.06 22.26 -3.17
C LEU A 112 -0.14 22.85 -4.58
N LEU A 113 0.46 22.19 -5.57
CA LEU A 113 0.39 22.60 -6.97
C LEU A 113 -1.05 22.57 -7.50
N LEU A 114 -1.80 21.50 -7.20
CA LEU A 114 -3.22 21.39 -7.57
C LEU A 114 -4.07 22.48 -6.93
N ASN A 115 -3.78 22.86 -5.69
CA ASN A 115 -4.50 23.93 -4.99
C ASN A 115 -4.27 25.31 -5.60
N ARG A 116 -3.12 25.52 -6.25
CA ARG A 116 -2.80 26.79 -6.96
C ARG A 116 -3.58 26.97 -8.25
N ILE A 117 -4.16 25.91 -8.82
CA ILE A 117 -4.89 25.98 -10.08
C ILE A 117 -6.28 26.58 -9.85
N ARG A 118 -6.47 27.82 -10.27
CA ARG A 118 -7.73 28.58 -10.09
C ARG A 118 -8.88 28.08 -10.97
N LYS A 119 -8.57 27.61 -12.21
CA LYS A 119 -9.58 27.14 -13.16
C LYS A 119 -9.98 25.70 -12.80
N ALA A 120 -11.18 25.51 -12.23
CA ALA A 120 -11.67 24.23 -11.75
C ALA A 120 -11.66 23.13 -12.85
N GLY A 121 -11.99 23.46 -14.10
CA GLY A 121 -11.95 22.53 -15.21
C GLY A 121 -10.55 21.99 -15.52
N ILE A 122 -9.53 22.87 -15.48
CA ILE A 122 -8.12 22.48 -15.69
C ILE A 122 -7.66 21.61 -14.53
N ARG A 123 -7.93 22.03 -13.30
CA ARG A 123 -7.60 21.25 -12.09
C ARG A 123 -8.14 19.83 -12.15
N LYS A 124 -9.43 19.67 -12.54
CA LYS A 124 -10.06 18.36 -12.65
C LYS A 124 -9.40 17.47 -13.71
N LYS A 125 -9.01 18.03 -14.88
CA LYS A 125 -8.30 17.29 -15.93
C LYS A 125 -6.93 16.82 -15.46
N ILE A 126 -6.17 17.69 -14.79
CA ILE A 126 -4.84 17.34 -14.24
C ILE A 126 -4.98 16.29 -13.14
N GLN A 127 -5.96 16.41 -12.23
CA GLN A 127 -6.25 15.40 -11.21
C GLN A 127 -6.51 14.03 -11.84
N LEU A 128 -7.36 13.97 -12.89
CA LEU A 128 -7.62 12.72 -13.57
C LEU A 128 -6.35 12.07 -14.13
N LEU A 129 -5.48 12.90 -14.75
CA LEU A 129 -4.23 12.43 -15.33
C LEU A 129 -3.26 11.86 -14.28
N ILE A 130 -3.08 12.56 -13.15
CA ILE A 130 -2.14 12.14 -12.10
C ILE A 130 -2.69 11.00 -11.22
N TYR A 131 -4.02 10.78 -11.20
CA TYR A 131 -4.64 9.68 -10.47
C TYR A 131 -4.68 8.39 -11.29
N ALA A 132 -4.70 8.51 -12.62
CA ALA A 132 -4.81 7.37 -13.53
C ALA A 132 -3.76 6.26 -13.31
N PRO A 133 -2.47 6.57 -13.05
CA PRO A 133 -1.47 5.53 -12.81
C PRO A 133 -1.78 4.57 -11.68
N ASN A 134 -2.49 5.02 -10.65
CA ASN A 134 -2.87 4.18 -9.51
C ASN A 134 -3.79 3.01 -9.89
N PHE A 135 -4.49 3.09 -11.00
CA PHE A 135 -5.37 2.04 -11.50
C PHE A 135 -4.68 1.04 -12.42
N ILE A 136 -3.41 1.29 -12.76
CA ILE A 136 -2.61 0.36 -13.55
C ILE A 136 -2.18 -0.80 -12.65
N SER A 137 -2.43 -2.05 -13.10
CA SER A 137 -1.95 -3.21 -12.34
C SER A 137 -0.42 -3.27 -12.31
N VAL A 138 0.13 -3.82 -11.24
CA VAL A 138 1.59 -3.97 -11.08
C VAL A 138 2.20 -4.77 -12.25
N ILE A 139 1.49 -5.78 -12.75
CA ILE A 139 1.96 -6.60 -13.89
C ILE A 139 2.12 -5.74 -15.15
N VAL A 140 1.11 -4.92 -15.46
CA VAL A 140 1.15 -4.00 -16.61
C VAL A 140 2.24 -2.96 -16.42
N LEU A 141 2.36 -2.40 -15.23
CA LEU A 141 3.43 -1.44 -14.90
C LEU A 141 4.81 -2.04 -15.13
N CYS A 142 5.08 -3.24 -14.63
CA CYS A 142 6.34 -3.93 -14.85
C CYS A 142 6.61 -4.19 -16.35
N GLY A 143 5.58 -4.56 -17.12
CA GLY A 143 5.67 -4.70 -18.57
C GLY A 143 6.05 -3.40 -19.26
N MET A 144 5.41 -2.29 -18.89
CA MET A 144 5.73 -0.95 -19.40
C MET A 144 7.17 -0.56 -19.07
N ILE A 145 7.62 -0.74 -17.83
CA ILE A 145 8.99 -0.43 -17.40
C ILE A 145 9.99 -1.22 -18.22
N ARG A 146 9.77 -2.54 -18.39
CA ARG A 146 10.64 -3.37 -19.25
C ARG A 146 10.72 -2.86 -20.67
N MET A 147 9.59 -2.50 -21.28
CA MET A 147 9.55 -2.00 -22.65
C MET A 147 10.26 -0.65 -22.77
N PHE A 148 10.01 0.30 -21.86
CA PHE A 148 10.63 1.63 -21.94
C PHE A 148 12.12 1.63 -21.64
N LEU A 149 12.60 0.77 -20.73
CA LEU A 149 13.98 0.67 -20.29
C LEU A 149 14.79 -0.42 -21.01
N SER A 150 14.20 -1.06 -22.04
CA SER A 150 14.94 -2.02 -22.89
C SER A 150 15.99 -1.32 -23.76
N PRO A 151 17.02 -2.02 -24.24
CA PRO A 151 18.02 -1.44 -25.14
C PRO A 151 17.44 -0.71 -26.36
N VAL A 152 16.39 -1.28 -26.94
CA VAL A 152 15.66 -0.68 -28.08
C VAL A 152 14.48 0.19 -27.65
N GLY A 153 14.33 0.44 -26.36
CA GLY A 153 13.20 1.16 -25.79
C GLY A 153 13.25 2.67 -26.05
N PRO A 154 12.10 3.37 -25.93
CA PRO A 154 12.01 4.78 -26.25
C PRO A 154 12.93 5.66 -25.38
N ILE A 155 13.26 5.28 -24.15
CA ILE A 155 14.18 6.05 -23.30
C ILE A 155 15.59 6.03 -23.87
N ASN A 156 16.09 4.86 -24.26
CA ASN A 156 17.40 4.74 -24.88
C ASN A 156 17.48 5.44 -26.24
N GLN A 157 16.40 5.37 -27.03
CA GLN A 157 16.33 6.07 -28.32
C GLN A 157 16.42 7.59 -28.15
N VAL A 158 15.71 8.16 -27.15
CA VAL A 158 15.75 9.61 -26.86
C VAL A 158 17.12 10.03 -26.32
N LEU A 159 17.76 9.19 -25.50
CA LEU A 159 19.07 9.48 -24.91
C LEU A 159 20.25 9.18 -25.84
N GLY A 160 20.01 8.47 -26.97
CA GLY A 160 21.06 8.07 -27.89
C GLY A 160 22.04 7.03 -27.32
N ILE A 161 21.56 6.18 -26.40
CA ILE A 161 22.37 5.16 -25.70
C ILE A 161 21.78 3.76 -25.93
N ASP A 162 22.60 2.75 -25.73
CA ASP A 162 22.21 1.34 -25.79
C ASP A 162 22.51 0.66 -24.44
N THR A 163 21.64 0.90 -23.48
CA THR A 163 21.84 0.42 -22.11
C THR A 163 20.68 -0.46 -21.69
N ASN A 164 20.97 -1.63 -21.14
CA ASN A 164 19.96 -2.48 -20.53
C ASN A 164 19.81 -2.13 -19.04
N TRP A 165 18.97 -1.15 -18.74
CA TRP A 165 18.74 -0.67 -17.37
C TRP A 165 18.25 -1.75 -16.41
N MET A 166 17.56 -2.78 -16.93
CA MET A 166 16.98 -3.84 -16.10
C MET A 166 18.02 -4.85 -15.60
N THR A 167 19.19 -4.91 -16.23
CA THR A 167 20.30 -5.80 -15.83
C THR A 167 21.30 -5.12 -14.91
N MET A 168 21.14 -3.83 -14.66
CA MET A 168 22.04 -3.04 -13.81
C MET A 168 21.53 -3.02 -12.37
N PRO A 169 22.24 -3.63 -11.39
CA PRO A 169 21.83 -3.62 -9.98
C PRO A 169 21.67 -2.21 -9.40
N GLU A 170 22.49 -1.25 -9.86
CA GLU A 170 22.47 0.14 -9.43
C GLU A 170 21.17 0.85 -9.83
N SER A 171 20.61 0.50 -10.99
CA SER A 171 19.39 1.08 -11.54
C SER A 171 18.14 0.60 -10.80
N PHE A 172 18.17 -0.61 -10.23
CA PHE A 172 17.01 -1.24 -9.59
C PHE A 172 16.34 -0.33 -8.56
N ARG A 173 17.12 0.26 -7.67
CA ARG A 173 16.58 1.08 -6.57
C ARG A 173 15.87 2.33 -7.12
N THR A 174 16.48 2.99 -8.07
CA THR A 174 15.90 4.19 -8.72
C THR A 174 14.63 3.84 -9.48
N ILE A 175 14.64 2.78 -10.27
CA ILE A 175 13.48 2.32 -11.04
C ILE A 175 12.32 1.95 -10.09
N TYR A 176 12.59 1.18 -9.05
CA TYR A 176 11.61 0.75 -8.07
C TYR A 176 10.95 1.92 -7.35
N ILE A 177 11.76 2.86 -6.82
CA ILE A 177 11.24 4.02 -6.09
C ILE A 177 10.50 4.98 -7.02
N ALA A 178 11.07 5.32 -8.18
CA ALA A 178 10.46 6.26 -9.11
C ALA A 178 9.14 5.75 -9.68
N SER A 179 9.08 4.47 -10.06
CA SER A 179 7.85 3.86 -10.58
C SER A 179 6.76 3.76 -9.50
N GLY A 180 7.13 3.39 -8.28
CA GLY A 180 6.20 3.35 -7.14
C GLY A 180 5.62 4.71 -6.82
N ILE A 181 6.44 5.76 -6.78
CA ILE A 181 5.99 7.14 -6.56
C ILE A 181 5.10 7.60 -7.70
N TRP A 182 5.49 7.38 -8.96
CA TRP A 182 4.67 7.73 -10.11
C TRP A 182 3.29 7.08 -10.05
N GLN A 183 3.22 5.82 -9.66
CA GLN A 183 1.97 5.08 -9.54
C GLN A 183 1.08 5.62 -8.42
N THR A 184 1.64 5.94 -7.25
CA THR A 184 0.87 6.14 -6.02
C THR A 184 0.74 7.60 -5.57
N ALA A 185 1.66 8.48 -5.95
CA ALA A 185 1.73 9.85 -5.42
C ALA A 185 0.47 10.68 -5.74
N GLY A 186 -0.10 10.50 -6.94
CA GLY A 186 -1.34 11.17 -7.32
C GLY A 186 -2.47 10.81 -6.38
N TRP A 187 -2.68 9.52 -6.13
CA TRP A 187 -3.73 9.03 -5.22
C TRP A 187 -3.50 9.49 -3.78
N ALA A 188 -2.27 9.38 -3.29
CA ALA A 188 -1.90 9.85 -1.95
C ALA A 188 -2.13 11.37 -1.78
N SER A 189 -2.00 12.16 -2.84
CA SER A 189 -2.24 13.62 -2.82
C SER A 189 -3.69 14.00 -2.52
N ILE A 190 -4.66 13.08 -2.67
CA ILE A 190 -6.09 13.33 -2.40
C ILE A 190 -6.30 13.74 -0.95
N MET A 191 -5.65 13.03 -0.02
CA MET A 191 -5.78 13.30 1.41
C MET A 191 -5.28 14.72 1.77
N TYR A 192 -4.15 15.13 1.21
CA TYR A 192 -3.60 16.47 1.41
C TYR A 192 -4.44 17.56 0.74
N THR A 193 -4.98 17.27 -0.45
CA THR A 193 -5.89 18.19 -1.15
C THR A 193 -7.18 18.40 -0.36
N ALA A 194 -7.72 17.35 0.24
CA ALA A 194 -8.90 17.45 1.11
C ALA A 194 -8.61 18.25 2.40
N ALA A 195 -7.44 18.05 3.00
CA ALA A 195 -7.02 18.82 4.17
C ALA A 195 -6.89 20.32 3.84
N LEU A 196 -6.27 20.66 2.71
CA LEU A 196 -6.15 22.05 2.25
C LEU A 196 -7.51 22.70 1.98
N ALA A 197 -8.48 21.95 1.43
CA ALA A 197 -9.83 22.48 1.17
C ALA A 197 -10.62 22.77 2.46
N ASN A 198 -10.29 22.09 3.57
CA ASN A 198 -10.91 22.35 4.87
C ASN A 198 -10.21 23.48 5.66
N ALA A 199 -9.00 23.88 5.28
CA ALA A 199 -8.23 24.92 5.94
C ALA A 199 -8.40 26.32 5.30
N SER A 200 -9.00 26.39 4.12
CA SER A 200 -9.32 27.60 3.35
C SER A 200 -10.79 27.96 3.47
#